data_485dc62d8dd5b19c862908ace45db68d
#
_entry.id   485dc62d8dd5b19c862908ace45db68d
#
_cell.length_a   1.000
_cell.length_b   1.000
_cell.length_c   1.000
_cell.angle_alpha   90.00
_cell.angle_beta   90.00
_cell.angle_gamma   90.00
#
_symmetry.space_group_name_H-M   'P 1'
#
loop_
_entity.id
_entity.type
_entity.pdbx_description
1 polymer ?
#
loop_
_entity_poly.entity_id
_entity_poly.type
_entity_poly.pdbx_seq_one_letter_code
_entity_poly.pdbx_strand_id
1 'polypeptide(L)'
;MPVIDSQVHAYAANSAERPWHSVPNWPAHVTGDEMVAAMDAVGVDGAIFVSAFSMYQYDASYAVEVRNTHPGRFGLVKPLDPSNPAVADVIADWKNTPGTVGIRIMMPPEAGREPGDPGIDLILREAVQHDLPVNMLCWGNLDAGTTLVDRHPETRFVIDHLGIVQPRTPPAAPLPFAELPKVLSLASRSNAVIKVSGACTLSHAGYPYPDIWDPLARIFDAWGIN
;
A
#
# COMPACT_ATOMS: atom_id res chain seq x y z
N MET A 1 14.51 19.52 -3.13
CA MET A 1 14.15 18.32 -2.34
C MET A 1 13.31 17.45 -3.26
N PRO A 2 13.60 16.16 -3.43
CA PRO A 2 12.83 15.30 -4.31
C PRO A 2 11.39 15.15 -3.81
N VAL A 3 10.45 15.08 -4.74
CA VAL A 3 9.04 14.78 -4.50
C VAL A 3 8.82 13.30 -4.81
N ILE A 4 8.42 12.54 -3.80
CA ILE A 4 8.22 11.09 -3.92
C ILE A 4 6.75 10.77 -3.66
N ASP A 5 6.09 10.14 -4.64
CA ASP A 5 4.74 9.60 -4.44
C ASP A 5 4.80 8.35 -3.54
N SER A 6 3.99 8.33 -2.49
CA SER A 6 4.00 7.25 -1.51
C SER A 6 3.37 5.94 -2.01
N GLN A 7 2.64 5.97 -3.13
CA GLN A 7 2.06 4.77 -3.73
C GLN A 7 1.60 4.98 -5.17
N VAL A 8 2.20 4.23 -6.09
CA VAL A 8 1.71 4.08 -7.46
C VAL A 8 1.51 2.60 -7.81
N HIS A 9 0.69 2.36 -8.82
CA HIS A 9 0.50 1.04 -9.45
C HIS A 9 0.65 1.20 -10.96
N ALA A 10 1.60 0.48 -11.55
CA ALA A 10 1.64 0.29 -12.99
C ALA A 10 1.35 -1.18 -13.32
N TYR A 11 0.76 -1.44 -14.47
CA TYR A 11 0.38 -2.78 -14.93
C TYR A 11 0.26 -2.82 -16.46
N ALA A 12 0.70 -3.94 -17.04
CA ALA A 12 0.53 -4.23 -18.46
C ALA A 12 -0.92 -4.61 -18.77
N ALA A 13 -1.30 -4.57 -20.04
CA ALA A 13 -2.57 -5.11 -20.51
C ALA A 13 -2.70 -6.59 -20.17
N ASN A 14 -3.95 -7.04 -19.93
CA ASN A 14 -4.23 -8.45 -19.72
C ASN A 14 -3.88 -9.25 -20.97
N SER A 15 -3.02 -10.26 -20.81
CA SER A 15 -2.58 -11.14 -21.90
C SER A 15 -2.36 -12.56 -21.43
N ALA A 16 -2.12 -13.49 -22.36
CA ALA A 16 -1.82 -14.89 -22.01
C ALA A 16 -0.50 -15.02 -21.24
N GLU A 17 0.49 -14.16 -21.53
CA GLU A 17 1.80 -14.14 -20.90
C GLU A 17 1.76 -13.46 -19.52
N ARG A 18 0.80 -12.54 -19.30
CA ARG A 18 0.62 -11.80 -18.06
C ARG A 18 -0.88 -11.65 -17.73
N PRO A 19 -1.52 -12.75 -17.33
CA PRO A 19 -2.95 -12.75 -17.06
C PRO A 19 -3.28 -12.00 -15.79
N TRP A 20 -4.41 -11.28 -15.78
CA TRP A 20 -4.95 -10.67 -14.57
C TRP A 20 -5.84 -11.66 -13.80
N HIS A 21 -5.69 -11.69 -12.49
CA HIS A 21 -6.56 -12.48 -11.61
C HIS A 21 -7.94 -11.83 -11.42
N SER A 22 -7.97 -10.52 -11.28
CA SER A 22 -9.18 -9.75 -11.15
C SER A 22 -9.13 -8.62 -12.16
N VAL A 23 -10.26 -8.37 -12.82
CA VAL A 23 -10.39 -7.27 -13.80
C VAL A 23 -11.24 -6.18 -13.17
N PRO A 24 -10.64 -5.24 -12.41
CA PRO A 24 -11.35 -4.08 -11.89
C PRO A 24 -11.78 -3.18 -13.05
N ASN A 25 -12.69 -2.24 -12.78
CA ASN A 25 -13.10 -1.22 -13.76
C ASN A 25 -12.01 -0.13 -13.86
N TRP A 26 -10.83 -0.53 -14.29
CA TRP A 26 -9.65 0.33 -14.47
C TRP A 26 -9.27 0.41 -15.95
N PRO A 27 -8.36 1.33 -16.34
CA PRO A 27 -7.79 1.36 -17.69
C PRO A 27 -7.23 0.01 -18.11
N ALA A 28 -7.26 -0.26 -19.41
CA ALA A 28 -6.76 -1.52 -19.97
C ALA A 28 -5.27 -1.77 -19.68
N HIS A 29 -4.51 -0.72 -19.41
CA HIS A 29 -3.13 -0.73 -18.94
C HIS A 29 -2.80 0.62 -18.31
N VAL A 30 -1.79 0.62 -17.46
CA VAL A 30 -1.01 1.78 -17.04
C VAL A 30 0.45 1.31 -17.01
N THR A 31 1.14 1.48 -18.12
CA THR A 31 2.51 0.98 -18.27
C THR A 31 3.51 1.78 -17.41
N GLY A 32 4.72 1.24 -17.25
CA GLY A 32 5.80 1.96 -16.58
C GLY A 32 6.12 3.29 -17.25
N ASP A 33 6.14 3.33 -18.59
CA ASP A 33 6.38 4.56 -19.37
C ASP A 33 5.28 5.61 -19.15
N GLU A 34 4.02 5.18 -19.18
CA GLU A 34 2.88 6.05 -18.91
C GLU A 34 2.90 6.60 -17.47
N MET A 35 3.29 5.77 -16.50
CA MET A 35 3.44 6.20 -15.11
C MET A 35 4.55 7.23 -14.97
N VAL A 36 5.72 7.01 -15.57
CA VAL A 36 6.83 7.97 -15.55
C VAL A 36 6.42 9.28 -16.23
N ALA A 37 5.74 9.21 -17.39
CA ALA A 37 5.25 10.42 -18.07
C ALA A 37 4.26 11.21 -17.21
N ALA A 38 3.36 10.52 -16.49
CA ALA A 38 2.42 11.17 -15.57
C ALA A 38 3.13 11.83 -14.38
N MET A 39 4.13 11.15 -13.80
CA MET A 39 4.97 11.70 -12.73
C MET A 39 5.72 12.95 -13.19
N ASP A 40 6.33 12.91 -14.37
CA ASP A 40 7.08 14.04 -14.94
C ASP A 40 6.17 15.25 -15.19
N ALA A 41 4.94 15.01 -15.67
CA ALA A 41 3.97 16.08 -15.94
C ALA A 41 3.57 16.88 -14.69
N VAL A 42 3.71 16.29 -13.49
CA VAL A 42 3.35 16.94 -12.21
C VAL A 42 4.56 17.19 -11.29
N GLY A 43 5.78 16.95 -11.77
CA GLY A 43 7.01 17.21 -11.03
C GLY A 43 7.29 16.22 -9.90
N VAL A 44 6.88 14.95 -10.05
CA VAL A 44 7.19 13.85 -9.12
C VAL A 44 8.48 13.15 -9.56
N ASP A 45 9.52 13.19 -8.72
CA ASP A 45 10.85 12.67 -9.03
C ASP A 45 10.92 11.14 -8.94
N GLY A 46 10.14 10.52 -8.06
CA GLY A 46 10.11 9.08 -7.85
C GLY A 46 8.83 8.62 -7.16
N ALA A 47 8.65 7.31 -7.06
CA ALA A 47 7.48 6.75 -6.40
C ALA A 47 7.76 5.41 -5.71
N ILE A 48 6.95 5.08 -4.71
CA ILE A 48 6.86 3.72 -4.15
C ILE A 48 5.91 2.92 -5.04
N PHE A 49 6.47 2.02 -5.82
CA PHE A 49 5.70 1.13 -6.70
C PHE A 49 5.26 -0.12 -5.93
N VAL A 50 4.02 -0.15 -5.53
CA VAL A 50 3.40 -1.35 -4.95
C VAL A 50 2.87 -2.21 -6.09
N SER A 51 3.30 -3.47 -6.19
CA SER A 51 2.78 -4.39 -7.22
C SER A 51 1.26 -4.48 -7.17
N ALA A 52 0.61 -4.41 -8.34
CA ALA A 52 -0.85 -4.30 -8.47
C ALA A 52 -1.54 -5.62 -8.06
N PHE A 53 -1.94 -5.75 -6.80
CA PHE A 53 -2.50 -6.98 -6.23
C PHE A 53 -3.72 -7.51 -6.98
N SER A 54 -4.62 -6.64 -7.42
CA SER A 54 -5.82 -7.04 -8.18
C SER A 54 -5.48 -7.74 -9.49
N MET A 55 -4.35 -7.39 -10.13
CA MET A 55 -3.89 -7.99 -11.37
C MET A 55 -3.00 -9.20 -11.11
N TYR A 56 -2.01 -9.06 -10.26
CA TYR A 56 -0.88 -10.00 -10.19
C TYR A 56 -0.78 -10.72 -8.85
N GLN A 57 -1.69 -10.45 -7.90
CA GLN A 57 -1.64 -11.00 -6.55
C GLN A 57 -0.25 -10.83 -5.92
N TYR A 58 0.46 -11.91 -5.69
CA TYR A 58 1.77 -11.93 -5.04
C TYR A 58 2.95 -11.87 -6.03
N ASP A 59 2.69 -11.80 -7.34
CA ASP A 59 3.73 -11.63 -8.34
C ASP A 59 4.11 -10.14 -8.48
N ALA A 60 5.40 -9.84 -8.35
CA ALA A 60 5.96 -8.50 -8.54
C ALA A 60 6.88 -8.40 -9.77
N SER A 61 6.86 -9.39 -10.66
CA SER A 61 7.76 -9.44 -11.81
C SER A 61 7.64 -8.21 -12.70
N TYR A 62 6.42 -7.72 -12.93
CA TYR A 62 6.21 -6.50 -13.71
C TYR A 62 6.77 -5.25 -13.04
N ALA A 63 6.65 -5.14 -11.72
CA ALA A 63 7.22 -4.02 -10.99
C ALA A 63 8.76 -4.01 -11.09
N VAL A 64 9.39 -5.19 -11.03
CA VAL A 64 10.84 -5.35 -11.24
C VAL A 64 11.25 -4.96 -12.66
N GLU A 65 10.50 -5.39 -13.67
CA GLU A 65 10.72 -5.03 -15.09
C GLU A 65 10.67 -3.50 -15.28
N VAL A 66 9.61 -2.85 -14.81
CA VAL A 66 9.45 -1.39 -14.89
C VAL A 66 10.57 -0.66 -14.16
N ARG A 67 10.94 -1.09 -12.95
CA ARG A 67 12.06 -0.49 -12.22
C ARG A 67 13.38 -0.63 -12.97
N ASN A 68 13.63 -1.75 -13.63
CA ASN A 68 14.85 -1.96 -14.39
C ASN A 68 14.90 -1.10 -15.67
N THR A 69 13.74 -0.85 -16.28
CA THR A 69 13.59 0.07 -17.43
C THR A 69 13.77 1.53 -17.02
N HIS A 70 13.31 1.89 -15.80
CA HIS A 70 13.39 3.26 -15.28
C HIS A 70 14.21 3.31 -13.96
N PRO A 71 15.53 3.12 -14.03
CA PRO A 71 16.36 3.08 -12.82
C PRO A 71 16.31 4.41 -12.06
N GLY A 72 16.17 4.32 -10.73
CA GLY A 72 16.11 5.50 -9.86
C GLY A 72 14.74 6.17 -9.73
N ARG A 73 13.72 5.69 -10.47
CA ARG A 73 12.35 6.25 -10.39
C ARG A 73 11.46 5.50 -9.39
N PHE A 74 11.72 4.24 -9.10
CA PHE A 74 10.83 3.41 -8.28
C PHE A 74 11.54 2.67 -7.16
N GLY A 75 10.97 2.79 -5.94
CA GLY A 75 11.19 1.86 -4.85
C GLY A 75 10.08 0.79 -4.87
N LEU A 76 10.43 -0.50 -4.73
CA LEU A 76 9.52 -1.61 -4.93
C LEU A 76 8.95 -2.16 -3.63
N VAL A 77 7.63 -2.42 -3.61
CA VAL A 77 6.92 -3.10 -2.53
C VAL A 77 6.16 -4.30 -3.11
N LYS A 78 6.40 -5.49 -2.53
CA LYS A 78 5.78 -6.75 -2.96
C LYS A 78 4.73 -7.21 -1.96
N PRO A 79 3.48 -7.51 -2.39
CA PRO A 79 2.54 -8.26 -1.58
C PRO A 79 3.03 -9.69 -1.30
N LEU A 80 2.78 -10.19 -0.10
CA LEU A 80 3.20 -11.52 0.33
C LEU A 80 2.00 -12.39 0.68
N ASP A 81 2.11 -13.69 0.37
CA ASP A 81 1.11 -14.70 0.71
C ASP A 81 1.44 -15.32 2.08
N PRO A 82 0.64 -15.07 3.13
CA PRO A 82 0.84 -15.70 4.43
C PRO A 82 0.63 -17.21 4.42
N SER A 83 -0.03 -17.76 3.39
CA SER A 83 -0.26 -19.20 3.24
C SER A 83 0.90 -19.92 2.56
N ASN A 84 1.88 -19.20 2.03
CA ASN A 84 3.04 -19.80 1.37
C ASN A 84 4.02 -20.33 2.41
N PRO A 85 4.27 -21.65 2.48
CA PRO A 85 5.21 -22.23 3.45
C PRO A 85 6.67 -21.78 3.23
N ALA A 86 7.01 -21.30 2.04
CA ALA A 86 8.33 -20.77 1.69
C ALA A 86 8.42 -19.24 1.79
N VAL A 87 7.50 -18.57 2.51
CA VAL A 87 7.44 -17.10 2.52
C VAL A 87 8.71 -16.46 3.10
N ALA A 88 9.42 -17.11 4.00
CA ALA A 88 10.71 -16.65 4.53
C ALA A 88 11.76 -16.55 3.41
N ASP A 89 11.90 -17.60 2.58
CA ASP A 89 12.81 -17.58 1.43
C ASP A 89 12.41 -16.52 0.41
N VAL A 90 11.10 -16.36 0.17
CA VAL A 90 10.59 -15.30 -0.73
C VAL A 90 10.98 -13.91 -0.23
N ILE A 91 10.95 -13.67 1.08
CA ILE A 91 11.36 -12.38 1.68
C ILE A 91 12.87 -12.17 1.54
N ALA A 92 13.67 -13.19 1.81
CA ALA A 92 15.12 -13.15 1.67
C ALA A 92 15.53 -12.84 0.22
N ASP A 93 14.93 -13.51 -0.77
CA ASP A 93 15.16 -13.25 -2.18
C ASP A 93 14.68 -11.86 -2.59
N TRP A 94 13.53 -11.43 -2.09
CA TRP A 94 12.99 -10.10 -2.35
C TRP A 94 13.89 -8.99 -1.81
N LYS A 95 14.47 -9.16 -0.62
CA LYS A 95 15.44 -8.21 -0.06
C LYS A 95 16.63 -7.99 -0.99
N ASN A 96 17.06 -9.03 -1.69
CA ASN A 96 18.19 -8.96 -2.63
C ASN A 96 17.79 -8.41 -4.01
N THR A 97 16.49 -8.23 -4.28
CA THR A 97 16.01 -7.65 -5.54
C THR A 97 16.29 -6.15 -5.58
N PRO A 98 17.01 -5.65 -6.61
CA PRO A 98 17.34 -4.22 -6.70
C PRO A 98 16.09 -3.33 -6.69
N GLY A 99 16.11 -2.32 -5.85
CA GLY A 99 15.00 -1.38 -5.69
C GLY A 99 13.99 -1.75 -4.60
N THR A 100 14.14 -2.90 -3.94
CA THR A 100 13.28 -3.29 -2.82
C THR A 100 13.36 -2.28 -1.67
N VAL A 101 12.20 -1.75 -1.25
CA VAL A 101 12.06 -0.83 -0.12
C VAL A 101 11.03 -1.28 0.91
N GLY A 102 10.32 -2.38 0.67
CA GLY A 102 9.34 -2.91 1.61
C GLY A 102 8.57 -4.12 1.08
N ILE A 103 7.71 -4.63 1.91
CA ILE A 103 6.75 -5.69 1.61
C ILE A 103 5.33 -5.24 1.96
N ARG A 104 4.31 -6.00 1.55
CA ARG A 104 2.92 -5.69 1.84
C ARG A 104 2.16 -6.90 2.35
N ILE A 105 1.32 -6.70 3.38
CA ILE A 105 0.32 -7.67 3.85
C ILE A 105 -1.09 -7.14 3.57
N MET A 106 -2.00 -8.09 3.30
CA MET A 106 -3.39 -7.81 2.96
C MET A 106 -4.29 -8.26 4.11
N MET A 107 -4.90 -7.31 4.81
CA MET A 107 -5.74 -7.50 6.00
C MET A 107 -7.18 -6.97 5.86
N PRO A 108 -7.69 -6.61 4.65
CA PRO A 108 -9.08 -6.20 4.55
C PRO A 108 -10.01 -7.38 4.88
N PRO A 109 -11.27 -7.15 5.26
CA PRO A 109 -12.19 -8.22 5.68
C PRO A 109 -12.31 -9.37 4.67
N GLU A 110 -12.31 -9.05 3.38
CA GLU A 110 -12.40 -10.05 2.30
C GLU A 110 -11.16 -10.96 2.21
N ALA A 111 -10.03 -10.57 2.79
CA ALA A 111 -8.84 -11.44 2.86
C ALA A 111 -9.01 -12.56 3.89
N GLY A 112 -9.98 -12.45 4.81
CA GLY A 112 -10.26 -13.46 5.83
C GLY A 112 -9.09 -13.75 6.77
N ARG A 113 -8.21 -12.75 7.00
CA ARG A 113 -7.02 -12.90 7.84
C ARG A 113 -7.27 -12.36 9.25
N GLU A 114 -6.81 -13.12 10.22
CA GLU A 114 -6.88 -12.75 11.64
C GLU A 114 -5.52 -12.26 12.14
N PRO A 115 -5.49 -11.39 13.17
CA PRO A 115 -4.21 -10.91 13.75
C PRO A 115 -3.33 -12.01 14.33
N GLY A 116 -3.90 -13.20 14.58
CA GLY A 116 -3.18 -14.39 15.08
C GLY A 116 -2.74 -15.36 13.99
N ASP A 117 -2.86 -15.01 12.71
CA ASP A 117 -2.43 -15.85 11.58
C ASP A 117 -0.91 -16.11 11.66
N PRO A 118 -0.47 -17.39 11.81
CA PRO A 118 0.94 -17.71 11.98
C PRO A 118 1.79 -17.35 10.75
N GLY A 119 1.20 -17.33 9.56
CA GLY A 119 1.89 -16.90 8.34
C GLY A 119 2.16 -15.39 8.35
N ILE A 120 1.21 -14.59 8.88
CA ILE A 120 1.44 -13.16 9.09
C ILE A 120 2.53 -12.96 10.14
N ASP A 121 2.48 -13.65 11.28
CA ASP A 121 3.51 -13.58 12.31
C ASP A 121 4.91 -13.95 11.75
N LEU A 122 5.00 -14.94 10.85
CA LEU A 122 6.24 -15.29 10.16
C LEU A 122 6.72 -14.14 9.28
N ILE A 123 5.85 -13.59 8.42
CA ILE A 123 6.18 -12.44 7.55
C ILE A 123 6.71 -11.26 8.37
N LEU A 124 6.07 -10.93 9.48
CA LEU A 124 6.47 -9.79 10.32
C LEU A 124 7.83 -9.99 10.98
N ARG A 125 8.13 -11.21 11.45
CA ARG A 125 9.48 -11.54 11.97
C ARG A 125 10.56 -11.45 10.90
N GLU A 126 10.31 -12.01 9.71
CA GLU A 126 11.24 -11.94 8.59
C GLU A 126 11.43 -10.50 8.10
N ALA A 127 10.39 -9.68 8.14
CA ALA A 127 10.48 -8.26 7.83
C ALA A 127 11.48 -7.52 8.75
N VAL A 128 11.45 -7.81 10.05
CA VAL A 128 12.40 -7.27 11.02
C VAL A 128 13.82 -7.78 10.72
N GLN A 129 13.98 -9.10 10.51
CA GLN A 129 15.28 -9.73 10.22
C GLN A 129 15.95 -9.14 8.97
N HIS A 130 15.15 -8.83 7.94
CA HIS A 130 15.63 -8.28 6.66
C HIS A 130 15.57 -6.76 6.58
N ASP A 131 15.24 -6.05 7.67
CA ASP A 131 15.12 -4.60 7.74
C ASP A 131 14.19 -4.06 6.62
N LEU A 132 12.97 -4.61 6.53
CA LEU A 132 11.95 -4.21 5.55
C LEU A 132 10.71 -3.63 6.27
N PRO A 133 10.28 -2.40 5.93
CA PRO A 133 8.98 -1.90 6.36
C PRO A 133 7.84 -2.74 5.76
N VAL A 134 6.75 -2.85 6.51
CA VAL A 134 5.58 -3.62 6.12
C VAL A 134 4.42 -2.68 5.81
N ASN A 135 4.07 -2.54 4.54
CA ASN A 135 2.83 -1.88 4.13
C ASN A 135 1.65 -2.77 4.53
N MET A 136 0.69 -2.23 5.23
CA MET A 136 -0.47 -2.97 5.69
C MET A 136 -1.76 -2.37 5.15
N LEU A 137 -2.43 -3.11 4.25
CA LEU A 137 -3.78 -2.77 3.82
C LEU A 137 -4.76 -3.37 4.82
N CYS A 138 -5.29 -2.56 5.72
CA CYS A 138 -6.22 -2.98 6.78
C CYS A 138 -7.54 -2.17 6.80
N TRP A 139 -7.90 -1.52 5.70
CA TRP A 139 -9.16 -0.80 5.60
C TRP A 139 -10.36 -1.70 5.90
N GLY A 140 -11.34 -1.18 6.65
CA GLY A 140 -12.49 -1.96 7.11
C GLY A 140 -12.14 -3.00 8.19
N ASN A 141 -10.86 -3.09 8.61
CA ASN A 141 -10.37 -4.03 9.62
C ASN A 141 -9.28 -3.38 10.52
N LEU A 142 -9.44 -2.10 10.83
CA LEU A 142 -8.46 -1.34 11.62
C LEU A 142 -8.20 -1.92 13.00
N ASP A 143 -9.18 -2.55 13.63
CA ASP A 143 -9.00 -3.16 14.96
C ASP A 143 -8.01 -4.34 14.89
N ALA A 144 -8.11 -5.17 13.85
CA ALA A 144 -7.14 -6.23 13.59
C ALA A 144 -5.75 -5.67 13.24
N GLY A 145 -5.69 -4.62 12.41
CA GLY A 145 -4.47 -3.91 12.10
C GLY A 145 -3.79 -3.33 13.34
N THR A 146 -4.55 -2.69 14.22
CA THR A 146 -4.06 -2.18 15.51
C THR A 146 -3.51 -3.29 16.40
N THR A 147 -4.21 -4.43 16.45
CA THR A 147 -3.75 -5.60 17.21
C THR A 147 -2.39 -6.11 16.69
N LEU A 148 -2.18 -6.14 15.36
CA LEU A 148 -0.88 -6.52 14.79
C LEU A 148 0.22 -5.51 15.17
N VAL A 149 -0.05 -4.21 15.07
CA VAL A 149 0.90 -3.16 15.45
C VAL A 149 1.31 -3.30 16.91
N ASP A 150 0.35 -3.55 17.81
CA ASP A 150 0.60 -3.69 19.24
C ASP A 150 1.34 -5.00 19.59
N ARG A 151 1.11 -6.10 18.84
CA ARG A 151 1.78 -7.39 19.05
C ARG A 151 3.21 -7.44 18.50
N HIS A 152 3.55 -6.61 17.53
CA HIS A 152 4.83 -6.63 16.83
C HIS A 152 5.55 -5.28 16.92
N PRO A 153 5.99 -4.86 18.11
CA PRO A 153 6.58 -3.53 18.34
C PRO A 153 7.89 -3.29 17.59
N GLU A 154 8.59 -4.34 17.18
CA GLU A 154 9.83 -4.26 16.41
C GLU A 154 9.59 -4.06 14.89
N THR A 155 8.37 -4.33 14.41
CA THR A 155 8.02 -4.19 12.99
C THR A 155 7.68 -2.74 12.69
N ARG A 156 8.24 -2.21 11.60
CA ARG A 156 7.88 -0.87 11.06
C ARG A 156 6.68 -1.02 10.14
N PHE A 157 5.51 -0.57 10.60
CA PHE A 157 4.28 -0.61 9.81
C PHE A 157 4.08 0.68 9.02
N VAL A 158 3.56 0.52 7.80
CA VAL A 158 3.10 1.62 6.95
C VAL A 158 1.63 1.36 6.62
N ILE A 159 0.73 2.14 7.21
CA ILE A 159 -0.72 1.95 7.03
C ILE A 159 -1.14 2.51 5.68
N ASP A 160 -1.64 1.66 4.79
CA ASP A 160 -2.07 2.05 3.45
C ASP A 160 -3.39 2.85 3.50
N HIS A 161 -3.51 3.86 2.63
CA HIS A 161 -4.77 4.55 2.31
C HIS A 161 -5.52 5.09 3.54
N LEU A 162 -4.80 5.74 4.47
CA LEU A 162 -5.37 6.26 5.72
C LEU A 162 -5.97 5.18 6.65
N GLY A 163 -5.85 3.89 6.32
CA GLY A 163 -6.58 2.81 6.97
C GLY A 163 -8.09 2.84 6.72
N ILE A 164 -8.58 3.70 5.83
CA ILE A 164 -9.99 3.94 5.55
C ILE A 164 -10.37 3.28 4.22
N VAL A 165 -11.54 2.63 4.18
CA VAL A 165 -12.07 2.00 2.97
C VAL A 165 -12.25 3.05 1.87
N GLN A 166 -11.59 2.85 0.75
CA GLN A 166 -11.72 3.71 -0.43
C GLN A 166 -12.59 3.02 -1.49
N PRO A 167 -13.55 3.74 -2.08
CA PRO A 167 -14.38 3.17 -3.12
C PRO A 167 -13.54 2.90 -4.38
N ARG A 168 -13.76 1.76 -5.03
CA ARG A 168 -13.17 1.47 -6.35
C ARG A 168 -13.79 2.32 -7.46
N THR A 169 -15.02 2.76 -7.24
CA THR A 169 -15.79 3.65 -8.11
C THR A 169 -16.56 4.64 -7.24
N PRO A 170 -16.62 5.96 -7.62
CA PRO A 170 -17.44 6.93 -6.91
C PRO A 170 -18.93 6.53 -6.93
N PRO A 171 -19.74 7.02 -5.99
CA PRO A 171 -19.35 7.92 -4.89
C PRO A 171 -18.71 7.21 -3.71
N ALA A 172 -18.10 7.99 -2.81
CA ALA A 172 -17.68 7.51 -1.49
C ALA A 172 -18.87 7.01 -0.66
N ALA A 173 -18.60 6.24 0.40
CA ALA A 173 -19.61 5.87 1.39
C ALA A 173 -20.24 7.12 2.02
N PRO A 174 -21.51 7.07 2.51
CA PRO A 174 -22.17 8.24 3.11
C PRO A 174 -21.37 8.90 4.24
N LEU A 175 -20.60 8.14 4.99
CA LEU A 175 -19.72 8.60 6.07
C LEU A 175 -18.30 8.08 5.83
N PRO A 176 -17.55 8.63 4.87
CA PRO A 176 -16.26 8.06 4.44
C PRO A 176 -15.21 8.08 5.56
N PHE A 177 -15.29 9.00 6.52
CA PHE A 177 -14.40 9.12 7.67
C PHE A 177 -14.98 8.55 8.98
N ALA A 178 -15.94 7.61 8.91
CA ALA A 178 -16.53 7.00 10.11
C ALA A 178 -15.48 6.32 11.02
N GLU A 179 -14.40 5.78 10.45
CA GLU A 179 -13.30 5.15 11.19
C GLU A 179 -12.20 6.12 11.64
N LEU A 180 -12.34 7.42 11.37
CA LEU A 180 -11.33 8.43 11.74
C LEU A 180 -10.88 8.36 13.20
N PRO A 181 -11.76 8.17 14.21
CA PRO A 181 -11.31 8.03 15.60
C PRO A 181 -10.30 6.90 15.82
N LYS A 182 -10.46 5.76 15.12
CA LYS A 182 -9.52 4.62 15.19
C LYS A 182 -8.19 4.98 14.53
N VAL A 183 -8.24 5.64 13.36
CA VAL A 183 -7.05 6.14 12.66
C VAL A 183 -6.22 7.07 13.55
N LEU A 184 -6.88 8.02 14.24
CA LEU A 184 -6.22 8.95 15.15
C LEU A 184 -5.65 8.23 16.39
N SER A 185 -6.36 7.24 16.92
CA SER A 185 -5.87 6.43 18.04
C SER A 185 -4.61 5.64 17.68
N LEU A 186 -4.52 5.13 16.46
CA LEU A 186 -3.36 4.36 15.98
C LEU A 186 -2.08 5.21 15.90
N ALA A 187 -2.20 6.53 15.73
CA ALA A 187 -1.07 7.46 15.65
C ALA A 187 -0.17 7.50 16.90
N SER A 188 -0.65 6.99 18.05
CA SER A 188 0.17 6.90 19.27
C SER A 188 1.23 5.78 19.24
N ARG A 189 1.24 4.91 18.23
CA ARG A 189 2.17 3.78 18.10
C ARG A 189 3.41 4.22 17.34
N SER A 190 4.56 4.19 18.00
CA SER A 190 5.83 4.67 17.43
C SER A 190 6.38 3.78 16.29
N ASN A 191 5.86 2.57 16.15
CA ASN A 191 6.24 1.62 15.10
C ASN A 191 5.30 1.64 13.89
N ALA A 192 4.40 2.63 13.79
CA ALA A 192 3.49 2.80 12.67
C ALA A 192 3.59 4.21 12.07
N VAL A 193 3.48 4.29 10.74
CA VAL A 193 3.29 5.52 9.97
C VAL A 193 2.11 5.35 9.02
N ILE A 194 1.55 6.44 8.52
CA ILE A 194 0.37 6.40 7.66
C ILE A 194 0.65 6.97 6.27
N LYS A 195 0.13 6.32 5.23
CA LYS A 195 0.10 6.88 3.87
C LYS A 195 -1.18 7.68 3.66
N VAL A 196 -1.01 8.93 3.31
CA VAL A 196 -2.12 9.79 2.86
C VAL A 196 -2.28 9.61 1.35
N SER A 197 -2.69 8.42 0.93
CA SER A 197 -2.88 8.06 -0.48
C SER A 197 -4.36 7.80 -0.77
N GLY A 198 -4.83 8.19 -1.97
CA GLY A 198 -6.20 7.99 -2.42
C GLY A 198 -7.26 8.83 -1.70
N ALA A 199 -6.89 9.80 -0.87
CA ALA A 199 -7.80 10.60 -0.06
C ALA A 199 -8.90 11.30 -0.88
N CYS A 200 -8.61 11.71 -2.11
CA CYS A 200 -9.58 12.32 -3.02
C CYS A 200 -10.79 11.42 -3.34
N THR A 201 -10.64 10.10 -3.24
CA THR A 201 -11.73 9.14 -3.47
C THR A 201 -12.77 9.14 -2.35
N LEU A 202 -12.44 9.72 -1.19
CA LEU A 202 -13.34 9.85 -0.05
C LEU A 202 -14.22 11.10 -0.13
N SER A 203 -13.98 12.00 -1.09
CA SER A 203 -14.73 13.22 -1.25
C SER A 203 -16.08 12.98 -1.96
N HIS A 204 -17.13 13.64 -1.49
CA HIS A 204 -18.41 13.78 -2.20
C HIS A 204 -18.45 15.05 -3.05
N ALA A 205 -17.49 15.97 -2.86
CA ALA A 205 -17.31 17.16 -3.65
C ALA A 205 -16.29 16.93 -4.77
N GLY A 206 -16.43 17.64 -5.87
CA GLY A 206 -15.40 17.68 -6.92
C GLY A 206 -14.16 18.45 -6.45
N TYR A 207 -13.12 18.45 -7.31
CA TYR A 207 -11.92 19.25 -7.08
C TYR A 207 -12.28 20.72 -6.72
N PRO A 208 -11.66 21.32 -5.70
CA PRO A 208 -10.50 20.90 -4.92
C PRO A 208 -10.81 20.08 -3.65
N TYR A 209 -11.90 19.31 -3.59
CA TYR A 209 -12.26 18.36 -2.51
C TYR A 209 -12.41 19.04 -1.14
N PRO A 210 -13.25 20.07 -0.97
CA PRO A 210 -13.28 20.88 0.26
C PRO A 210 -13.75 20.11 1.49
N ASP A 211 -14.45 19.00 1.31
CA ASP A 211 -15.06 18.18 2.37
C ASP A 211 -14.11 17.22 3.06
N ILE A 212 -12.88 17.03 2.53
CA ILE A 212 -11.89 16.12 3.13
C ILE A 212 -10.78 16.83 3.92
N TRP A 213 -10.65 18.16 3.84
CA TRP A 213 -9.51 18.85 4.43
C TRP A 213 -9.54 18.89 5.97
N ASP A 214 -10.72 18.99 6.61
CA ASP A 214 -10.80 18.91 8.07
C ASP A 214 -10.36 17.54 8.60
N PRO A 215 -10.88 16.39 8.14
CA PRO A 215 -10.38 15.10 8.57
C PRO A 215 -8.89 14.87 8.23
N LEU A 216 -8.40 15.37 7.10
CA LEU A 216 -6.97 15.25 6.76
C LEU A 216 -6.10 16.08 7.71
N ALA A 217 -6.48 17.32 8.03
CA ALA A 217 -5.76 18.16 9.01
C ALA A 217 -5.63 17.44 10.36
N ARG A 218 -6.70 16.82 10.84
CA ARG A 218 -6.69 16.04 12.09
C ARG A 218 -5.75 14.83 12.02
N ILE A 219 -5.65 14.18 10.85
CA ILE A 219 -4.70 13.08 10.63
C ILE A 219 -3.26 13.62 10.65
N PHE A 220 -2.98 14.72 9.95
CA PHE A 220 -1.65 15.35 9.96
C PHE A 220 -1.25 15.80 11.37
N ASP A 221 -2.17 16.37 12.14
CA ASP A 221 -1.90 16.79 13.53
C ASP A 221 -1.57 15.59 14.42
N ALA A 222 -2.25 14.45 14.24
CA ALA A 222 -2.06 13.28 15.07
C ALA A 222 -0.80 12.47 14.71
N TRP A 223 -0.51 12.32 13.41
CA TRP A 223 0.59 11.49 12.91
C TRP A 223 1.91 12.27 12.72
N GLY A 224 1.84 13.59 12.67
CA GLY A 224 2.96 14.44 12.30
C GLY A 224 3.21 14.48 10.78
N ILE A 225 4.09 15.37 10.37
CA ILE A 225 4.52 15.58 8.98
C ILE A 225 6.05 15.38 8.85
N ASN A 226 6.62 14.45 9.58
CA ASN A 226 8.07 14.18 9.58
C ASN A 226 8.43 13.03 8.65
#